data_09d4bd7ab18fbcf25129a9e4860962e2
#
_entry.id   09d4bd7ab18fbcf25129a9e4860962e2
#
_cell.length_a   1.000
_cell.length_b   1.000
_cell.length_c   1.000
_cell.angle_alpha   90.00
_cell.angle_beta   90.00
_cell.angle_gamma   90.00
#
_symmetry.space_group_name_H-M   'P 1'
#
loop_
_entity.id
_entity.type
_entity.pdbx_description
1 polymer ?
#
loop_
_entity_poly.entity_id
_entity_poly.type
_entity_poly.pdbx_seq_one_letter_code
_entity_poly.pdbx_strand_id
1 'polypeptide(L)'
;IDECFEYFEKMKILRDKIPYEIDGLVYRVNDFSLYDSLGFTSKSPKWAVAYKFKSLEVLTQIKDVTYQVGRTGTITPVAELDPVNIGGVRVTRATLHNFSEIKSKDIRLNDYVFVQRAGDVIPDIDRVELSKRKNTTMISPPKKCPACGSILKKIENQVAYKCLNSKNCRPVSYTHLTLPTTCSV
;
A
#
# COMPACT_ATOMS: atom_id res chain seq x y z
N ILE A 1 29.31 11.65 9.06
CA ILE A 1 28.30 11.22 8.07
C ILE A 1 28.71 9.88 7.48
N ASP A 2 29.98 9.69 7.13
CA ASP A 2 30.50 8.46 6.52
C ASP A 2 30.27 7.23 7.43
N GLU A 3 30.52 7.36 8.72
CA GLU A 3 30.23 6.31 9.73
C GLU A 3 28.74 5.90 9.76
N CYS A 4 27.81 6.84 9.49
CA CYS A 4 26.40 6.54 9.39
C CYS A 4 26.09 5.67 8.16
N PHE A 5 26.73 5.95 7.03
CA PHE A 5 26.60 5.13 5.83
C PHE A 5 27.24 3.76 5.99
N GLU A 6 28.41 3.67 6.59
CA GLU A 6 29.07 2.39 6.90
C GLU A 6 28.18 1.52 7.81
N TYR A 7 27.59 2.13 8.84
CA TYR A 7 26.67 1.44 9.72
C TYR A 7 25.41 0.97 8.99
N PHE A 8 24.87 1.79 8.06
CA PHE A 8 23.72 1.41 7.25
C PHE A 8 24.03 0.19 6.38
N GLU A 9 25.15 0.15 5.66
CA GLU A 9 25.53 -1.00 4.83
C GLU A 9 25.77 -2.24 5.70
N LYS A 10 26.38 -2.10 6.88
CA LYS A 10 26.51 -3.19 7.84
C LYS A 10 25.15 -3.74 8.28
N MET A 11 24.22 -2.88 8.63
CA MET A 11 22.86 -3.29 9.07
C MET A 11 22.06 -3.92 7.94
N LYS A 12 22.25 -3.47 6.71
CA LYS A 12 21.65 -4.08 5.53
C LYS A 12 22.08 -5.54 5.33
N ILE A 13 23.35 -5.86 5.59
CA ILE A 13 23.86 -7.24 5.53
C ILE A 13 23.38 -8.08 6.72
N LEU A 14 23.25 -7.45 7.90
CA LEU A 14 22.82 -8.12 9.13
C LEU A 14 21.30 -8.32 9.20
N ARG A 15 20.53 -7.62 8.39
CA ARG A 15 19.05 -7.61 8.39
C ARG A 15 18.45 -9.01 8.47
N ASP A 16 18.95 -9.94 7.65
CA ASP A 16 18.42 -11.31 7.57
C ASP A 16 18.82 -12.21 8.76
N LYS A 17 19.76 -11.74 9.60
CA LYS A 17 20.26 -12.46 10.80
C LYS A 17 19.62 -11.98 12.10
N ILE A 18 18.89 -10.86 12.06
CA ILE A 18 18.22 -10.29 13.22
C ILE A 18 16.88 -11.02 13.41
N PRO A 19 16.48 -11.36 14.65
CA PRO A 19 15.26 -12.13 14.93
C PRO A 19 13.96 -11.32 14.78
N TYR A 20 14.02 -10.11 14.24
CA TYR A 20 12.89 -9.24 13.93
C TYR A 20 13.12 -8.48 12.62
N GLU A 21 12.05 -8.13 11.94
CA GLU A 21 12.12 -7.35 10.69
C GLU A 21 12.45 -5.88 10.97
N ILE A 22 13.35 -5.31 10.16
CA ILE A 22 13.68 -3.89 10.13
C ILE A 22 13.48 -3.34 8.72
N ASP A 23 12.91 -2.14 8.61
CA ASP A 23 12.67 -1.46 7.32
C ASP A 23 13.69 -0.33 7.05
N GLY A 24 14.52 0.00 8.03
CA GLY A 24 15.53 1.04 7.93
C GLY A 24 16.15 1.39 9.28
N LEU A 25 16.87 2.50 9.28
CA LEU A 25 17.51 3.07 10.47
C LEU A 25 16.96 4.46 10.74
N VAL A 26 16.93 4.85 12.02
CA VAL A 26 16.60 6.22 12.42
C VAL A 26 17.82 6.84 13.03
N TYR A 27 18.38 7.85 12.37
CA TYR A 27 19.47 8.66 12.90
C TYR A 27 18.90 9.85 13.67
N ARG A 28 19.46 10.12 14.83
CA ARG A 28 19.02 11.20 15.72
C ARG A 28 20.22 12.04 16.15
N VAL A 29 19.99 13.33 16.36
CA VAL A 29 20.98 14.18 16.97
C VAL A 29 21.30 13.65 18.37
N ASN A 30 22.58 13.46 18.69
CA ASN A 30 23.01 12.83 19.95
C ASN A 30 22.82 13.77 21.15
N ASP A 31 22.90 15.08 20.93
CA ASP A 31 22.70 16.08 21.97
C ASP A 31 21.22 16.41 22.15
N PHE A 32 20.62 15.93 23.22
CA PHE A 32 19.20 16.16 23.53
C PHE A 32 18.88 17.63 23.82
N SER A 33 19.86 18.44 24.27
CA SER A 33 19.64 19.87 24.56
C SER A 33 19.28 20.66 23.29
N LEU A 34 19.63 20.15 22.11
CA LEU A 34 19.33 20.77 20.82
C LEU A 34 17.93 20.47 20.30
N TYR A 35 17.19 19.54 20.91
CA TYR A 35 15.89 19.11 20.37
C TYR A 35 14.87 20.24 20.34
N ASP A 36 14.79 21.04 21.40
CA ASP A 36 13.88 22.17 21.48
C ASP A 36 14.23 23.28 20.50
N SER A 37 15.52 23.55 20.30
CA SER A 37 16.01 24.57 19.35
C SER A 37 15.80 24.14 17.89
N LEU A 38 15.99 22.87 17.56
CA LEU A 38 15.73 22.32 16.22
C LEU A 38 14.24 22.21 15.93
N GLY A 39 13.44 21.88 16.94
CA GLY A 39 12.00 21.84 16.88
C GLY A 39 11.44 20.74 15.96
N PHE A 40 10.19 20.96 15.50
CA PHE A 40 9.42 20.02 14.69
C PHE A 40 8.96 20.66 13.38
N THR A 41 8.71 19.85 12.37
CA THR A 41 7.86 20.17 11.23
C THR A 41 6.41 19.84 11.60
N SER A 42 5.46 20.09 10.71
CA SER A 42 4.06 19.67 10.91
C SER A 42 3.85 18.17 11.11
N LYS A 43 4.82 17.33 10.72
CA LYS A 43 4.68 15.86 10.70
C LYS A 43 5.82 15.09 11.35
N SER A 44 6.97 15.73 11.58
CA SER A 44 8.17 15.02 12.03
C SER A 44 9.13 15.92 12.81
N PRO A 45 9.96 15.37 13.70
CA PRO A 45 11.04 16.12 14.35
C PRO A 45 12.12 16.48 13.33
N LYS A 46 12.76 17.65 13.49
CA LYS A 46 13.90 18.07 12.67
C LYS A 46 15.23 17.46 13.12
N TRP A 47 15.29 16.94 14.33
CA TRP A 47 16.46 16.31 14.94
C TRP A 47 16.56 14.81 14.70
N ALA A 48 15.66 14.23 13.89
CA ALA A 48 15.70 12.81 13.51
C ALA A 48 15.39 12.64 12.01
N VAL A 49 16.07 11.68 11.39
CA VAL A 49 15.84 11.28 10.00
C VAL A 49 15.78 9.77 9.87
N ALA A 50 14.76 9.26 9.19
CA ALA A 50 14.66 7.85 8.86
C ALA A 50 15.33 7.59 7.49
N TYR A 51 16.22 6.61 7.45
CA TYR A 51 16.87 6.16 6.23
C TYR A 51 16.47 4.70 5.98
N LYS A 52 15.53 4.51 5.06
CA LYS A 52 14.91 3.20 4.81
C LYS A 52 15.72 2.35 3.84
N PHE A 53 15.70 1.03 4.06
CA PHE A 53 16.22 0.09 3.07
C PHE A 53 15.36 0.13 1.81
N LYS A 54 15.97 -0.21 0.67
CA LYS A 54 15.20 -0.43 -0.56
C LYS A 54 14.19 -1.56 -0.34
N SER A 55 12.98 -1.36 -0.81
CA SER A 55 11.96 -2.39 -0.80
C SER A 55 12.43 -3.60 -1.60
N LEU A 56 12.09 -4.79 -1.11
CA LEU A 56 12.31 -6.01 -1.87
C LEU A 56 11.26 -6.05 -2.98
N GLU A 57 11.74 -6.21 -4.21
CA GLU A 57 10.90 -6.31 -5.40
C GLU A 57 11.00 -7.72 -5.97
N VAL A 58 9.87 -8.30 -6.32
CA VAL A 58 9.81 -9.61 -6.98
C VAL A 58 8.91 -9.53 -8.19
N LEU A 59 9.34 -10.16 -9.29
CA LEU A 59 8.55 -10.25 -10.52
C LEU A 59 7.51 -11.36 -10.39
N THR A 60 6.25 -11.03 -10.68
CA THR A 60 5.14 -11.98 -10.71
C THR A 60 4.14 -11.63 -11.80
N GLN A 61 3.13 -12.47 -12.04
CA GLN A 61 2.10 -12.25 -13.04
C GLN A 61 0.75 -11.94 -12.39
N ILE A 62 0.02 -10.96 -12.94
CA ILE A 62 -1.37 -10.69 -12.57
C ILE A 62 -2.26 -11.75 -13.21
N LYS A 63 -2.98 -12.54 -12.40
CA LYS A 63 -3.91 -13.56 -12.88
C LYS A 63 -5.34 -13.03 -13.00
N ASP A 64 -5.76 -12.21 -12.04
CA ASP A 64 -7.10 -11.63 -12.00
C ASP A 64 -7.08 -10.31 -11.23
N VAL A 65 -8.18 -9.57 -11.29
CA VAL A 65 -8.39 -8.34 -10.55
C VAL A 65 -9.74 -8.39 -9.83
N THR A 66 -9.68 -8.36 -8.52
CA THR A 66 -10.86 -8.28 -7.65
C THR A 66 -11.10 -6.83 -7.19
N TYR A 67 -12.33 -6.51 -6.82
CA TYR A 67 -12.72 -5.17 -6.40
C TYR A 67 -13.25 -5.21 -4.98
N GLN A 68 -12.56 -4.52 -4.07
CA GLN A 68 -12.96 -4.40 -2.68
C GLN A 68 -13.72 -3.10 -2.45
N VAL A 69 -14.73 -3.16 -1.58
CA VAL A 69 -15.52 -1.99 -1.16
C VAL A 69 -15.02 -1.56 0.21
N GLY A 70 -14.45 -0.38 0.28
CA GLY A 70 -14.03 0.22 1.55
C GLY A 70 -15.19 0.77 2.38
N ARG A 71 -14.92 1.11 3.62
CA ARG A 71 -15.90 1.66 4.58
C ARG A 71 -16.59 2.93 4.08
N THR A 72 -15.90 3.74 3.30
CA THR A 72 -16.43 4.97 2.69
C THR A 72 -17.15 4.73 1.36
N GLY A 73 -17.37 3.47 0.97
CA GLY A 73 -17.92 3.08 -0.33
C GLY A 73 -16.92 3.11 -1.49
N THR A 74 -15.69 3.48 -1.23
CA THR A 74 -14.63 3.53 -2.25
C THR A 74 -14.33 2.14 -2.78
N ILE A 75 -14.24 2.00 -4.11
CA ILE A 75 -13.86 0.76 -4.78
C ILE A 75 -12.36 0.75 -5.00
N THR A 76 -11.70 -0.20 -4.35
CA THR A 76 -10.25 -0.42 -4.48
C THR A 76 -10.00 -1.67 -5.32
N PRO A 77 -9.33 -1.55 -6.48
CA PRO A 77 -8.90 -2.71 -7.26
C PRO A 77 -7.72 -3.39 -6.57
N VAL A 78 -7.74 -4.72 -6.54
CA VAL A 78 -6.71 -5.59 -5.96
C VAL A 78 -6.33 -6.63 -6.99
N ALA A 79 -5.04 -6.70 -7.31
CA ALA A 79 -4.52 -7.72 -8.21
C ALA A 79 -4.37 -9.06 -7.47
N GLU A 80 -4.89 -10.12 -8.05
CA GLU A 80 -4.60 -11.50 -7.68
C GLU A 80 -3.36 -11.94 -8.47
N LEU A 81 -2.33 -12.38 -7.77
CA LEU A 81 -0.99 -12.64 -8.32
C LEU A 81 -0.66 -14.13 -8.32
N ASP A 82 0.21 -14.55 -9.22
CA ASP A 82 0.93 -15.79 -8.98
C ASP A 82 1.66 -15.70 -7.65
N PRO A 83 1.54 -16.70 -6.75
CA PRO A 83 2.16 -16.64 -5.43
C PRO A 83 3.67 -16.46 -5.49
N VAL A 84 4.19 -15.43 -4.82
CA VAL A 84 5.63 -15.15 -4.70
C VAL A 84 6.01 -14.92 -3.25
N ASN A 85 7.27 -15.17 -2.90
CA ASN A 85 7.80 -14.86 -1.59
C ASN A 85 8.58 -13.55 -1.63
N ILE A 86 8.20 -12.61 -0.78
CA ILE A 86 8.85 -11.30 -0.63
C ILE A 86 9.20 -11.12 0.85
N GLY A 87 10.49 -11.09 1.17
CA GLY A 87 10.94 -10.95 2.56
C GLY A 87 10.42 -12.03 3.50
N GLY A 88 10.40 -13.31 3.05
CA GLY A 88 9.92 -14.44 3.86
C GLY A 88 8.39 -14.59 3.92
N VAL A 89 7.61 -13.65 3.35
CA VAL A 89 6.15 -13.70 3.34
C VAL A 89 5.64 -14.08 1.96
N ARG A 90 4.69 -15.02 1.94
CA ARG A 90 3.99 -15.42 0.72
C ARG A 90 2.94 -14.38 0.33
N VAL A 91 3.16 -13.71 -0.78
CA VAL A 91 2.26 -12.69 -1.35
C VAL A 91 1.47 -13.30 -2.50
N THR A 92 0.14 -13.19 -2.43
CA THR A 92 -0.81 -13.63 -3.45
C THR A 92 -1.67 -12.48 -3.97
N ARG A 93 -1.63 -11.32 -3.31
CA ARG A 93 -2.43 -10.13 -3.62
C ARG A 93 -1.62 -8.87 -3.46
N ALA A 94 -1.84 -7.91 -4.34
CA ALA A 94 -1.27 -6.56 -4.22
C ALA A 94 -2.32 -5.50 -4.51
N THR A 95 -2.23 -4.37 -3.82
CA THR A 95 -3.13 -3.26 -4.10
C THR A 95 -2.77 -2.58 -5.43
N LEU A 96 -3.80 -2.20 -6.18
CA LEU A 96 -3.67 -1.34 -7.35
C LEU A 96 -4.05 0.13 -7.02
N HIS A 97 -4.26 0.43 -5.75
CA HIS A 97 -4.65 1.72 -5.19
C HIS A 97 -5.94 2.27 -5.80
N ASN A 98 -5.93 2.65 -7.06
CA ASN A 98 -7.07 3.23 -7.76
C ASN A 98 -6.94 3.10 -9.29
N PHE A 99 -8.02 3.39 -10.03
CA PHE A 99 -8.03 3.24 -11.50
C PHE A 99 -7.15 4.27 -12.24
N SER A 100 -6.82 5.40 -11.63
CA SER A 100 -5.87 6.35 -12.22
C SER A 100 -4.45 5.82 -12.14
N GLU A 101 -4.10 5.15 -11.05
CA GLU A 101 -2.81 4.47 -10.89
C GLU A 101 -2.64 3.35 -11.91
N ILE A 102 -3.68 2.52 -12.11
CA ILE A 102 -3.71 1.48 -13.15
C ILE A 102 -3.45 2.09 -14.53
N LYS A 103 -4.10 3.22 -14.82
CA LYS A 103 -3.95 3.90 -16.11
C LYS A 103 -2.55 4.55 -16.27
N SER A 104 -2.04 5.18 -15.22
CA SER A 104 -0.73 5.86 -15.27
C SER A 104 0.43 4.88 -15.43
N LYS A 105 0.34 3.70 -14.80
CA LYS A 105 1.32 2.62 -14.91
C LYS A 105 1.04 1.67 -16.07
N ASP A 106 -0.04 1.88 -16.85
CA ASP A 106 -0.53 1.00 -17.93
C ASP A 106 -0.60 -0.48 -17.52
N ILE A 107 -1.15 -0.74 -16.33
CA ILE A 107 -1.28 -2.10 -15.78
C ILE A 107 -2.45 -2.80 -16.46
N ARG A 108 -2.23 -4.04 -16.94
CA ARG A 108 -3.22 -4.86 -17.61
C ARG A 108 -3.30 -6.27 -17.01
N LEU A 109 -4.42 -6.93 -17.19
CA LEU A 109 -4.57 -8.33 -16.83
C LEU A 109 -3.57 -9.18 -17.63
N ASN A 110 -2.97 -10.17 -17.00
CA ASN A 110 -1.89 -11.03 -17.50
C ASN A 110 -0.52 -10.35 -17.66
N ASP A 111 -0.36 -9.09 -17.24
CA ASP A 111 0.96 -8.46 -17.19
C ASP A 111 1.89 -9.12 -16.16
N TYR A 112 3.18 -9.12 -16.48
CA TYR A 112 4.23 -9.34 -15.50
C TYR A 112 4.55 -8.02 -14.81
N VAL A 113 4.56 -8.02 -13.48
CA VAL A 113 4.71 -6.82 -12.66
C VAL A 113 5.73 -7.03 -11.55
N PHE A 114 6.44 -5.97 -11.22
CA PHE A 114 7.27 -5.92 -10.02
C PHE A 114 6.40 -5.54 -8.84
N VAL A 115 6.29 -6.45 -7.90
CA VAL A 115 5.58 -6.24 -6.63
C VAL A 115 6.60 -5.95 -5.56
N GLN A 116 6.36 -4.88 -4.80
CA GLN A 116 7.18 -4.48 -3.68
C GLN A 116 6.43 -4.61 -2.37
N ARG A 117 7.20 -4.86 -1.31
CA ARG A 117 6.73 -4.80 0.07
C ARG A 117 7.72 -3.99 0.89
N ALA A 118 7.29 -2.87 1.43
CA ALA A 118 8.07 -2.04 2.34
C ALA A 118 7.63 -2.34 3.77
N GLY A 119 8.46 -3.08 4.53
CA GLY A 119 8.14 -3.48 5.90
C GLY A 119 6.86 -4.33 5.98
N ASP A 120 6.01 -4.07 6.97
CA ASP A 120 4.71 -4.77 7.17
C ASP A 120 3.55 -4.11 6.42
N VAL A 121 3.85 -3.33 5.38
CA VAL A 121 2.85 -2.62 4.55
C VAL A 121 2.26 -3.57 3.51
N ILE A 122 1.02 -3.27 3.12
CA ILE A 122 0.28 -4.00 2.07
C ILE A 122 1.12 -4.00 0.79
N PRO A 123 1.36 -5.17 0.15
CA PRO A 123 2.09 -5.24 -1.11
C PRO A 123 1.41 -4.38 -2.19
N ASP A 124 2.21 -3.66 -2.95
CA ASP A 124 1.75 -2.85 -4.08
C ASP A 124 2.56 -3.14 -5.35
N ILE A 125 2.02 -2.73 -6.48
CA ILE A 125 2.69 -2.88 -7.77
C ILE A 125 3.49 -1.62 -8.04
N ASP A 126 4.82 -1.78 -8.17
CA ASP A 126 5.72 -0.68 -8.53
C ASP A 126 5.63 -0.35 -10.01
N ARG A 127 5.92 -1.31 -10.88
CA ARG A 127 5.95 -1.14 -12.33
C ARG A 127 5.62 -2.42 -13.10
N VAL A 128 5.33 -2.26 -14.38
CA VAL A 128 5.07 -3.35 -15.32
C VAL A 128 6.35 -3.72 -16.09
N GLU A 129 6.58 -5.01 -16.29
CA GLU A 129 7.65 -5.52 -17.16
C GLU A 129 7.15 -5.62 -18.61
N LEU A 130 7.35 -4.56 -19.37
CA LEU A 130 6.83 -4.45 -20.75
C LEU A 130 7.43 -5.46 -21.72
N SER A 131 8.67 -5.90 -21.48
CA SER A 131 9.35 -6.88 -22.34
C SER A 131 8.67 -8.25 -22.36
N LYS A 132 7.94 -8.58 -21.27
CA LYS A 132 7.23 -9.85 -21.12
C LYS A 132 5.73 -9.76 -21.43
N ARG A 133 5.24 -8.61 -21.89
CA ARG A 133 3.83 -8.39 -22.16
C ARG A 133 3.32 -9.23 -23.33
N LYS A 134 2.34 -10.11 -23.08
CA LYS A 134 1.67 -10.96 -24.10
C LYS A 134 0.21 -11.16 -23.70
N ASN A 135 -0.72 -11.05 -24.68
CA ASN A 135 -2.15 -11.34 -24.52
C ASN A 135 -2.79 -10.65 -23.28
N THR A 136 -2.58 -9.34 -23.14
CA THR A 136 -3.06 -8.59 -22.00
C THR A 136 -4.39 -7.90 -22.28
N THR A 137 -5.23 -7.76 -21.24
CA THR A 137 -6.54 -7.10 -21.32
C THR A 137 -6.57 -5.88 -20.40
N MET A 138 -7.14 -4.78 -20.87
CA MET A 138 -7.28 -3.56 -20.07
C MET A 138 -8.20 -3.78 -18.86
N ILE A 139 -7.77 -3.30 -17.71
CA ILE A 139 -8.56 -3.33 -16.48
C ILE A 139 -9.45 -2.10 -16.46
N SER A 140 -10.78 -2.34 -16.41
CA SER A 140 -11.78 -1.26 -16.37
C SER A 140 -12.56 -1.29 -15.05
N PRO A 141 -13.06 -0.13 -14.58
CA PRO A 141 -13.87 -0.08 -13.38
C PRO A 141 -15.16 -0.85 -13.54
N PRO A 142 -15.64 -1.57 -12.51
CA PRO A 142 -16.90 -2.27 -12.57
C PRO A 142 -18.07 -1.29 -12.63
N LYS A 143 -19.12 -1.63 -13.39
CA LYS A 143 -20.34 -0.80 -13.49
C LYS A 143 -21.19 -0.89 -12.22
N LYS A 144 -21.14 -2.00 -11.51
CA LYS A 144 -21.94 -2.30 -10.31
C LYS A 144 -21.05 -2.57 -9.11
N CYS A 145 -21.54 -2.23 -7.93
CA CYS A 145 -20.87 -2.52 -6.67
C CYS A 145 -20.79 -4.03 -6.44
N PRO A 146 -19.61 -4.60 -6.17
CA PRO A 146 -19.46 -6.03 -5.96
C PRO A 146 -20.14 -6.52 -4.67
N ALA A 147 -20.41 -5.63 -3.71
CA ALA A 147 -21.03 -6.00 -2.44
C ALA A 147 -22.58 -5.91 -2.45
N CYS A 148 -23.18 -4.97 -3.19
CA CYS A 148 -24.64 -4.74 -3.13
C CYS A 148 -25.30 -4.57 -4.50
N GLY A 149 -24.58 -4.68 -5.62
CA GLY A 149 -25.11 -4.58 -6.97
C GLY A 149 -25.52 -3.17 -7.43
N SER A 150 -25.49 -2.16 -6.57
CA SER A 150 -25.86 -0.78 -6.92
C SER A 150 -24.90 -0.17 -7.94
N ILE A 151 -25.37 0.75 -8.75
CA ILE A 151 -24.56 1.46 -9.73
C ILE A 151 -23.50 2.30 -9.03
N LEU A 152 -22.27 2.18 -9.50
CA LEU A 152 -21.16 2.99 -9.00
C LEU A 152 -21.15 4.37 -9.64
N LYS A 153 -20.76 5.39 -8.86
CA LYS A 153 -20.57 6.75 -9.39
C LYS A 153 -19.12 7.17 -9.24
N LYS A 154 -18.60 7.82 -10.26
CA LYS A 154 -17.36 8.58 -10.18
C LYS A 154 -17.71 9.96 -9.62
N ILE A 155 -17.09 10.36 -8.50
CA ILE A 155 -17.32 11.67 -7.92
C ILE A 155 -16.44 12.67 -8.68
N GLU A 156 -17.03 13.78 -9.11
CA GLU A 156 -16.29 14.91 -9.69
C GLU A 156 -15.17 15.34 -8.73
N ASN A 157 -13.98 15.61 -9.26
CA ASN A 157 -12.76 15.93 -8.50
C ASN A 157 -12.18 14.78 -7.64
N GLN A 158 -12.68 13.55 -7.74
CA GLN A 158 -12.08 12.37 -7.09
C GLN A 158 -11.68 11.31 -8.11
N VAL A 159 -10.54 10.70 -7.84
CA VAL A 159 -9.99 9.62 -8.67
C VAL A 159 -10.74 8.28 -8.46
N ALA A 160 -11.56 8.22 -7.40
CA ALA A 160 -12.18 6.99 -6.93
C ALA A 160 -13.61 6.82 -7.42
N TYR A 161 -13.99 5.57 -7.73
CA TYR A 161 -15.38 5.14 -7.90
C TYR A 161 -15.97 4.79 -6.54
N LYS A 162 -17.23 5.20 -6.29
CA LYS A 162 -17.89 4.96 -5.00
C LYS A 162 -19.25 4.32 -5.14
N CYS A 163 -19.56 3.44 -4.20
CA CYS A 163 -20.91 2.98 -3.91
C CYS A 163 -21.58 3.99 -2.96
N LEU A 164 -22.69 4.60 -3.40
CA LEU A 164 -23.44 5.56 -2.60
C LEU A 164 -24.59 4.93 -1.78
N ASN A 165 -24.75 3.62 -1.85
CA ASN A 165 -25.81 2.90 -1.12
C ASN A 165 -25.38 2.63 0.32
N SER A 166 -25.41 3.66 1.18
CA SER A 166 -24.98 3.55 2.57
C SER A 166 -25.92 2.68 3.43
N LYS A 167 -27.17 2.51 3.05
CA LYS A 167 -28.16 1.75 3.83
C LYS A 167 -28.03 0.23 3.63
N ASN A 168 -27.81 -0.23 2.38
CA ASN A 168 -27.87 -1.64 2.01
C ASN A 168 -26.50 -2.22 1.57
N CYS A 169 -25.44 -1.44 1.61
CA CYS A 169 -24.10 -1.91 1.31
C CYS A 169 -23.36 -2.23 2.61
N ARG A 170 -23.21 -3.51 2.95
CA ARG A 170 -22.58 -3.95 4.22
C ARG A 170 -21.27 -3.21 4.54
N PRO A 171 -20.27 -3.13 3.67
CA PRO A 171 -19.03 -2.43 3.98
C PRO A 171 -19.21 -0.96 4.33
N VAL A 172 -20.24 -0.31 3.79
CA VAL A 172 -20.52 1.12 4.02
C VAL A 172 -21.40 1.31 5.26
N SER A 173 -22.38 0.44 5.48
CA SER A 173 -23.35 0.58 6.59
C SER A 173 -22.72 0.37 7.96
N TYR A 174 -21.71 -0.50 8.07
CA TYR A 174 -21.03 -0.75 9.36
C TYR A 174 -20.29 0.47 9.93
N THR A 175 -19.99 1.47 9.13
CA THR A 175 -19.34 2.71 9.63
C THR A 175 -20.28 3.68 10.32
N HIS A 176 -21.60 3.50 10.15
CA HIS A 176 -22.62 4.35 10.80
C HIS A 176 -23.17 3.74 12.10
N LEU A 177 -22.73 2.53 12.45
CA LEU A 177 -23.00 1.96 13.77
C LEU A 177 -21.96 2.51 14.74
N THR A 178 -22.26 3.65 15.36
CA THR A 178 -21.59 4.05 16.60
C THR A 178 -21.95 3.00 17.65
N LEU A 179 -20.95 2.23 18.10
CA LEU A 179 -21.10 1.43 19.30
C LEU A 179 -21.49 2.41 20.43
N PRO A 180 -22.58 2.14 21.19
CA PRO A 180 -22.86 2.94 22.35
C PRO A 180 -21.68 2.81 23.31
N THR A 181 -21.02 3.92 23.57
CA THR A 181 -19.99 4.00 24.60
C THR A 181 -20.74 3.92 25.93
N THR A 182 -20.93 2.70 26.45
CA THR A 182 -21.32 2.54 27.85
C THR A 182 -20.11 2.94 28.69
N CYS A 183 -20.00 4.23 29.02
CA CYS A 183 -19.28 4.67 30.19
C CYS A 183 -20.07 4.16 31.39
N SER A 184 -19.67 3.03 31.94
CA SER A 184 -20.02 2.67 33.33
C SER A 184 -19.08 3.45 34.24
N VAL A 185 -19.66 4.31 35.04
CA VAL A 185 -19.03 4.99 36.18
C VAL A 185 -18.73 3.94 37.24
#